data_9b9d20bf8840d5ab904f2e136c4e62fc
#
_entry.id   9b9d20bf8840d5ab904f2e136c4e62fc
#
_cell.length_a   1.000
_cell.length_b   1.000
_cell.length_c   1.000
_cell.angle_alpha   90.00
_cell.angle_beta   90.00
_cell.angle_gamma   90.00
#
_symmetry.space_group_name_H-M   'P 1'
#
loop_
_entity.id
_entity.type
_entity.pdbx_description
1 polymer ?
#
loop_
_entity_poly.entity_id
_entity_poly.type
_entity_poly.pdbx_seq_one_letter_code
_entity_poly.pdbx_strand_id
1 'polypeptide(L)'
;VLILGGLFLIYKATVEVHSKVTGHDEDPLSNIKKRGMAMVISQIVVVDIVFSLDSVITAVGMSNEIVIMVLAVIIAVVVMMVAATTISDFVEDNPTVKVLALAFLLMIGVALLIEGMGEHINKNYIYFAMGFSVLVETLNLRMMKNRNKTIMKERADQEAEDAQREIASDGREQGSGN
;
A
#
# COMPACT_ATOMS: atom_id res chain seq x y z
N VAL A 1 13.76 -16.70 16.10
CA VAL A 1 12.49 -16.00 15.83
C VAL A 1 12.64 -15.09 14.64
N LEU A 2 13.67 -14.22 14.57
CA LEU A 2 13.88 -13.25 13.48
C LEU A 2 14.00 -13.92 12.09
N ILE A 3 14.78 -15.00 11.97
CA ILE A 3 14.95 -15.74 10.71
C ILE A 3 13.61 -16.33 10.24
N LEU A 4 12.88 -17.00 11.11
CA LEU A 4 11.60 -17.59 10.78
C LEU A 4 10.56 -16.52 10.42
N GLY A 5 10.53 -15.42 11.17
CA GLY A 5 9.68 -14.27 10.91
C GLY A 5 10.02 -13.61 9.58
N GLY A 6 11.31 -13.38 9.29
CA GLY A 6 11.77 -12.81 8.03
C GLY A 6 11.39 -13.68 6.83
N LEU A 7 11.63 -14.99 6.89
CA LEU A 7 11.22 -15.94 5.84
C LEU A 7 9.72 -15.96 5.63
N PHE A 8 8.93 -15.93 6.71
CA PHE A 8 7.48 -15.85 6.62
C PHE A 8 6.99 -14.57 5.92
N LEU A 9 7.59 -13.42 6.27
CA LEU A 9 7.25 -12.14 5.64
C LEU A 9 7.62 -12.12 4.14
N ILE A 10 8.81 -12.62 3.78
CA ILE A 10 9.24 -12.72 2.38
C ILE A 10 8.27 -13.61 1.60
N TYR A 11 7.95 -14.79 2.12
CA TYR A 11 7.00 -15.70 1.49
C TYR A 11 5.64 -15.02 1.27
N LYS A 12 5.09 -14.40 2.31
CA LYS A 12 3.78 -13.73 2.23
C LYS A 12 3.78 -12.56 1.26
N ALA A 13 4.78 -11.69 1.34
CA ALA A 13 4.90 -10.55 0.43
C ALA A 13 5.01 -11.02 -1.03
N THR A 14 5.82 -12.05 -1.30
CA THR A 14 6.01 -12.58 -2.66
C THR A 14 4.72 -13.17 -3.23
N VAL A 15 4.00 -13.97 -2.46
CA VAL A 15 2.72 -14.57 -2.89
C VAL A 15 1.68 -13.49 -3.16
N GLU A 16 1.58 -12.49 -2.31
CA GLU A 16 0.60 -11.42 -2.45
C GLU A 16 0.94 -10.49 -3.64
N VAL A 17 2.22 -10.17 -3.84
CA VAL A 17 2.68 -9.41 -5.02
C VAL A 17 2.39 -10.20 -6.30
N HIS A 18 2.69 -11.49 -6.31
CA HIS A 18 2.43 -12.33 -7.49
C HIS A 18 0.94 -12.36 -7.85
N SER A 19 0.06 -12.52 -6.87
CA SER A 19 -1.40 -12.48 -7.07
C SER A 19 -1.86 -11.14 -7.68
N LYS A 20 -1.32 -10.04 -7.21
CA LYS A 20 -1.65 -8.70 -7.70
C LYS A 20 -1.14 -8.44 -9.12
N VAL A 21 0.06 -8.90 -9.45
CA VAL A 21 0.67 -8.68 -10.77
C VAL A 21 0.04 -9.58 -11.85
N THR A 22 -0.37 -10.79 -11.49
CA THR A 22 -1.00 -11.75 -12.43
C THR A 22 -2.49 -11.48 -12.68
N GLY A 23 -3.08 -10.48 -12.02
CA GLY A 23 -4.49 -10.11 -12.22
C GLY A 23 -5.48 -11.17 -11.71
N HIS A 24 -5.03 -12.14 -10.94
CA HIS A 24 -5.90 -13.06 -10.21
C HIS A 24 -6.37 -12.36 -8.93
N ASP A 25 -7.10 -11.26 -9.11
CA ASP A 25 -7.86 -10.65 -8.02
C ASP A 25 -9.02 -11.61 -7.68
N GLU A 26 -8.69 -12.68 -6.96
CA GLU A 26 -9.73 -13.39 -6.22
C GLU A 26 -10.31 -12.36 -5.25
N ASP A 27 -11.61 -12.15 -5.37
CA ASP A 27 -12.40 -11.26 -4.52
C ASP A 27 -11.96 -11.42 -3.06
N PRO A 28 -11.46 -10.37 -2.37
CA PRO A 28 -10.98 -10.49 -0.98
C PRO A 28 -12.02 -11.16 -0.07
N LEU A 29 -13.30 -10.90 -0.35
CA LEU A 29 -14.44 -11.49 0.37
C LEU A 29 -14.62 -13.00 0.09
N SER A 30 -14.27 -13.49 -1.10
CA SER A 30 -14.35 -14.93 -1.43
C SER A 30 -13.23 -15.72 -0.73
N ASN A 31 -12.05 -15.13 -0.59
CA ASN A 31 -10.91 -15.72 0.12
C ASN A 31 -11.10 -15.73 1.64
N ILE A 32 -11.74 -14.73 2.22
CA ILE A 32 -12.10 -14.71 3.66
C ILE A 32 -13.10 -15.81 3.97
N LYS A 33 -14.10 -16.05 3.11
CA LYS A 33 -15.04 -17.17 3.27
C LYS A 33 -14.38 -18.55 3.14
N LYS A 34 -13.36 -18.68 2.27
CA LYS A 34 -12.66 -19.96 2.05
C LYS A 34 -11.61 -20.28 3.12
N ARG A 35 -10.94 -19.27 3.70
CA ARG A 35 -9.83 -19.45 4.67
C ARG A 35 -10.23 -19.38 6.13
N GLY A 36 -11.43 -18.98 6.45
CA GLY A 36 -11.89 -18.79 7.82
C GLY A 36 -11.24 -17.56 8.50
N MET A 37 -12.05 -16.73 9.14
CA MET A 37 -11.63 -15.53 9.88
C MET A 37 -10.47 -15.81 10.85
N ALA A 38 -10.51 -16.96 11.55
CA ALA A 38 -9.49 -17.35 12.52
C ALA A 38 -8.10 -17.50 11.90
N MET A 39 -7.99 -18.01 10.67
CA MET A 39 -6.71 -18.18 9.98
C MET A 39 -6.11 -16.82 9.57
N VAL A 40 -6.94 -15.88 9.12
CA VAL A 40 -6.48 -14.52 8.78
C VAL A 40 -6.01 -13.79 10.04
N ILE A 41 -6.77 -13.87 11.14
CA ILE A 41 -6.39 -13.26 12.41
C ILE A 41 -5.09 -13.87 12.94
N SER A 42 -4.93 -15.19 12.93
CA SER A 42 -3.71 -15.85 13.40
C SER A 42 -2.48 -15.41 12.59
N GLN A 43 -2.64 -15.20 11.28
CA GLN A 43 -1.58 -14.72 10.41
C GLN A 43 -1.19 -13.28 10.74
N ILE A 44 -2.16 -12.40 11.00
CA ILE A 44 -1.90 -11.02 11.43
C ILE A 44 -1.16 -11.01 12.77
N VAL A 45 -1.60 -11.82 13.73
CA VAL A 45 -0.96 -11.93 15.05
C VAL A 45 0.50 -12.41 14.92
N VAL A 46 0.80 -13.38 14.05
CA VAL A 46 2.18 -13.84 13.83
C VAL A 46 3.04 -12.71 13.28
N VAL A 47 2.55 -11.95 12.30
CA VAL A 47 3.26 -10.79 11.75
C VAL A 47 3.49 -9.73 12.83
N ASP A 48 2.47 -9.44 13.63
CA ASP A 48 2.56 -8.46 14.73
C ASP A 48 3.59 -8.85 15.78
N ILE A 49 3.63 -10.13 16.20
CA ILE A 49 4.65 -10.64 17.11
C ILE A 49 6.06 -10.48 16.56
N VAL A 50 6.25 -10.76 15.26
CA VAL A 50 7.57 -10.61 14.61
C VAL A 50 8.03 -9.14 14.63
N PHE A 51 7.15 -8.21 14.27
CA PHE A 51 7.47 -6.77 14.30
C PHE A 51 7.64 -6.23 15.71
N SER A 52 6.81 -6.66 16.67
CA SER A 52 6.90 -6.22 18.05
C SER A 52 8.20 -6.68 18.68
N LEU A 53 8.64 -7.91 18.40
CA LEU A 53 9.90 -8.42 18.92
C LEU A 53 11.11 -7.63 18.40
N ASP A 54 11.13 -7.32 17.10
CA ASP A 54 12.18 -6.49 16.49
C ASP A 54 12.19 -5.07 17.09
N SER A 55 11.02 -4.46 17.24
CA SER A 55 10.88 -3.12 17.81
C SER A 55 11.33 -3.06 19.26
N VAL A 56 11.00 -4.08 20.07
CA VAL A 56 11.42 -4.17 21.48
C VAL A 56 12.92 -4.35 21.58
N ILE A 57 13.52 -5.26 20.80
CA ILE A 57 14.97 -5.48 20.80
C ILE A 57 15.70 -4.18 20.41
N THR A 58 15.22 -3.49 19.40
CA THR A 58 15.79 -2.21 18.95
C THR A 58 15.65 -1.14 20.03
N ALA A 59 14.48 -0.99 20.65
CA ALA A 59 14.25 -0.01 21.71
C ALA A 59 15.12 -0.25 22.93
N VAL A 60 15.27 -1.50 23.38
CA VAL A 60 16.16 -1.88 24.49
C VAL A 60 17.62 -1.56 24.17
N GLY A 61 18.03 -1.74 22.90
CA GLY A 61 19.39 -1.38 22.46
C GLY A 61 19.66 0.13 22.41
N MET A 62 18.61 0.95 22.25
CA MET A 62 18.71 2.42 22.13
C MET A 62 18.56 3.17 23.45
N SER A 63 17.84 2.62 24.42
CA SER A 63 17.54 3.29 25.69
C SER A 63 17.54 2.32 26.86
N ASN A 64 18.19 2.72 27.97
CA ASN A 64 18.13 2.00 29.23
C ASN A 64 16.95 2.42 30.12
N GLU A 65 16.13 3.37 29.66
CA GLU A 65 15.04 3.97 30.44
C GLU A 65 13.70 3.27 30.10
N ILE A 66 13.31 2.30 30.90
CA ILE A 66 12.07 1.50 30.69
C ILE A 66 10.82 2.39 30.62
N VAL A 67 10.75 3.47 31.41
CA VAL A 67 9.59 4.37 31.42
C VAL A 67 9.41 5.07 30.06
N ILE A 68 10.51 5.51 29.45
CA ILE A 68 10.49 6.16 28.14
C ILE A 68 10.04 5.17 27.07
N MET A 69 10.53 3.92 27.13
CA MET A 69 10.13 2.87 26.20
C MET A 69 8.63 2.54 26.30
N VAL A 70 8.11 2.38 27.50
CA VAL A 70 6.67 2.09 27.71
C VAL A 70 5.80 3.23 27.18
N LEU A 71 6.16 4.49 27.49
CA LEU A 71 5.44 5.66 26.97
C LEU A 71 5.48 5.73 25.44
N ALA A 72 6.63 5.50 24.85
CA ALA A 72 6.78 5.51 23.39
C ALA A 72 5.90 4.45 22.71
N VAL A 73 5.83 3.23 23.25
CA VAL A 73 4.98 2.15 22.73
C VAL A 73 3.50 2.51 22.89
N ILE A 74 3.07 3.04 24.04
CA ILE A 74 1.67 3.46 24.22
C ILE A 74 1.27 4.54 23.21
N ILE A 75 2.11 5.57 23.04
CA ILE A 75 1.85 6.63 22.08
C ILE A 75 1.78 6.07 20.64
N ALA A 76 2.72 5.19 20.28
CA ALA A 76 2.74 4.56 18.96
C ALA A 76 1.46 3.75 18.68
N VAL A 77 0.99 2.95 19.65
CA VAL A 77 -0.24 2.17 19.53
C VAL A 77 -1.46 3.07 19.37
N VAL A 78 -1.57 4.14 20.16
CA VAL A 78 -2.68 5.11 20.05
C VAL A 78 -2.69 5.76 18.66
N VAL A 79 -1.54 6.23 18.17
CA VAL A 79 -1.42 6.82 16.83
C VAL A 79 -1.80 5.80 15.76
N MET A 80 -1.33 4.57 15.87
CA MET A 80 -1.66 3.49 14.95
C MET A 80 -3.17 3.20 14.93
N MET A 81 -3.82 3.11 16.07
CA MET A 81 -5.27 2.88 16.16
C MET A 81 -6.09 4.01 15.49
N VAL A 82 -5.70 5.24 15.72
CA VAL A 82 -6.39 6.41 15.11
C VAL A 82 -6.16 6.47 13.60
N ALA A 83 -4.97 6.12 13.14
CA ALA A 83 -4.61 6.20 11.73
C ALA A 83 -5.06 4.97 10.91
N ALA A 84 -5.34 3.84 11.54
CA ALA A 84 -5.52 2.55 10.88
C ALA A 84 -6.62 2.55 9.81
N THR A 85 -7.80 3.09 10.10
CA THR A 85 -8.92 3.16 9.14
C THR A 85 -8.57 4.05 7.95
N THR A 86 -8.05 5.25 8.21
CA THR A 86 -7.69 6.20 7.15
C THR A 86 -6.61 5.64 6.23
N ILE A 87 -5.62 4.94 6.79
CA ILE A 87 -4.55 4.30 6.01
C ILE A 87 -5.10 3.12 5.21
N SER A 88 -5.99 2.31 5.80
CA SER A 88 -6.62 1.18 5.13
C SER A 88 -7.41 1.63 3.90
N ASP A 89 -8.29 2.61 4.06
CA ASP A 89 -9.10 3.19 2.99
C ASP A 89 -8.19 3.76 1.88
N PHE A 90 -7.16 4.50 2.27
CA PHE A 90 -6.20 5.06 1.30
C PHE A 90 -5.46 3.98 0.50
N VAL A 91 -5.05 2.89 1.14
CA VAL A 91 -4.37 1.75 0.48
C VAL A 91 -5.32 0.98 -0.43
N GLU A 92 -6.60 0.84 -0.04
CA GLU A 92 -7.62 0.19 -0.88
C GLU A 92 -7.93 0.99 -2.13
N ASP A 93 -8.02 2.30 -2.01
CA ASP A 93 -8.30 3.21 -3.13
C ASP A 93 -7.10 3.33 -4.11
N ASN A 94 -5.89 2.98 -3.67
CA ASN A 94 -4.67 3.16 -4.46
C ASN A 94 -3.90 1.84 -4.60
N PRO A 95 -4.15 1.04 -5.65
CA PRO A 95 -3.51 -0.27 -5.84
C PRO A 95 -1.98 -0.20 -5.96
N THR A 96 -1.43 0.90 -6.46
CA THR A 96 0.03 1.13 -6.53
C THR A 96 0.65 1.26 -5.14
N VAL A 97 -0.03 1.93 -4.21
CA VAL A 97 0.37 2.03 -2.80
C VAL A 97 0.34 0.67 -2.12
N LYS A 98 -0.62 -0.19 -2.48
CA LYS A 98 -0.70 -1.56 -1.97
C LYS A 98 0.53 -2.39 -2.38
N VAL A 99 0.94 -2.29 -3.65
CA VAL A 99 2.16 -2.94 -4.14
C VAL A 99 3.41 -2.39 -3.44
N LEU A 100 3.47 -1.08 -3.23
CA LEU A 100 4.56 -0.43 -2.49
C LEU A 100 4.64 -0.94 -1.04
N ALA A 101 3.50 -1.06 -0.35
CA ALA A 101 3.45 -1.61 1.01
C ALA A 101 3.94 -3.06 1.07
N LEU A 102 3.58 -3.88 0.08
CA LEU A 102 4.07 -5.26 -0.03
C LEU A 102 5.59 -5.32 -0.32
N ALA A 103 6.11 -4.40 -1.13
CA ALA A 103 7.54 -4.27 -1.36
C ALA A 103 8.30 -3.89 -0.06
N PHE A 104 7.71 -3.02 0.77
CA PHE A 104 8.27 -2.70 2.08
C PHE A 104 8.26 -3.92 3.02
N LEU A 105 7.18 -4.69 3.00
CA LEU A 105 7.10 -5.93 3.80
C LEU A 105 8.18 -6.93 3.39
N LEU A 106 8.45 -7.06 2.09
CA LEU A 106 9.52 -7.88 1.56
C LEU A 106 10.89 -7.37 2.02
N MET A 107 11.14 -6.06 1.92
CA MET A 107 12.40 -5.44 2.34
C MET A 107 12.66 -5.61 3.84
N ILE A 108 11.63 -5.43 4.67
CA ILE A 108 11.74 -5.66 6.12
C ILE A 108 11.98 -7.15 6.41
N GLY A 109 11.32 -8.06 5.68
CA GLY A 109 11.54 -9.50 5.80
C GLY A 109 13.00 -9.88 5.52
N VAL A 110 13.62 -9.29 4.51
CA VAL A 110 15.06 -9.48 4.19
C VAL A 110 15.93 -8.90 5.30
N ALA A 111 15.62 -7.71 5.80
CA ALA A 111 16.35 -7.09 6.90
C ALA A 111 16.35 -7.97 8.17
N LEU A 112 15.17 -8.49 8.56
CA LEU A 112 15.02 -9.41 9.70
C LEU A 112 15.80 -10.71 9.49
N LEU A 113 15.87 -11.21 8.25
CA LEU A 113 16.64 -12.40 7.94
C LEU A 113 18.14 -12.17 8.20
N ILE A 114 18.68 -11.07 7.68
CA ILE A 114 20.10 -10.71 7.84
C ILE A 114 20.42 -10.45 9.31
N GLU A 115 19.55 -9.74 10.03
CA GLU A 115 19.71 -9.48 11.47
C GLU A 115 19.62 -10.77 12.29
N GLY A 116 18.75 -11.70 11.88
CA GLY A 116 18.66 -13.03 12.50
C GLY A 116 19.89 -13.93 12.24
N MET A 117 20.68 -13.63 11.20
CA MET A 117 21.97 -14.29 10.94
C MET A 117 23.12 -13.70 11.75
N GLY A 118 22.87 -12.64 12.54
CA GLY A 118 23.85 -12.00 13.40
C GLY A 118 24.53 -10.78 12.78
N GLU A 119 24.14 -10.39 11.60
CA GLU A 119 24.64 -9.19 10.94
C GLU A 119 23.78 -7.96 11.32
N HIS A 120 24.42 -6.85 11.65
CA HIS A 120 23.72 -5.63 12.02
C HIS A 120 23.52 -4.71 10.81
N ILE A 121 22.27 -4.58 10.37
CA ILE A 121 21.91 -3.58 9.38
C ILE A 121 21.58 -2.27 10.07
N ASN A 122 22.16 -1.18 9.57
CA ASN A 122 21.73 0.15 9.99
C ASN A 122 20.34 0.46 9.45
N LYS A 123 19.31 0.32 10.27
CA LYS A 123 17.90 0.54 9.92
C LYS A 123 17.61 1.93 9.34
N ASN A 124 18.47 2.91 9.59
CA ASN A 124 18.31 4.26 9.03
C ASN A 124 18.31 4.27 7.50
N TYR A 125 19.10 3.40 6.85
CA TYR A 125 19.08 3.29 5.38
C TYR A 125 17.75 2.73 4.88
N ILE A 126 17.17 1.79 5.58
CA ILE A 126 15.87 1.19 5.27
C ILE A 126 14.77 2.25 5.40
N TYR A 127 14.74 2.97 6.52
CA TYR A 127 13.76 4.03 6.74
C TYR A 127 13.89 5.17 5.74
N PHE A 128 15.12 5.53 5.36
CA PHE A 128 15.36 6.53 4.32
C PHE A 128 14.81 6.06 2.96
N ALA A 129 15.11 4.83 2.56
CA ALA A 129 14.63 4.26 1.30
C ALA A 129 13.10 4.18 1.26
N MET A 130 12.46 3.75 2.36
CA MET A 130 11.01 3.72 2.49
C MET A 130 10.41 5.12 2.38
N GLY A 131 10.95 6.10 3.12
CA GLY A 131 10.50 7.49 3.06
C GLY A 131 10.62 8.11 1.67
N PHE A 132 11.74 7.86 0.99
CA PHE A 132 11.95 8.30 -0.38
C PHE A 132 10.93 7.65 -1.35
N SER A 133 10.68 6.35 -1.21
CA SER A 133 9.71 5.65 -2.06
C SER A 133 8.27 6.16 -1.85
N VAL A 134 7.88 6.44 -0.62
CA VAL A 134 6.57 7.06 -0.31
C VAL A 134 6.46 8.45 -0.94
N LEU A 135 7.53 9.25 -0.91
CA LEU A 135 7.57 10.55 -1.54
C LEU A 135 7.38 10.44 -3.05
N VAL A 136 8.12 9.54 -3.71
CA VAL A 136 8.00 9.28 -5.16
C VAL A 136 6.59 8.82 -5.51
N GLU A 137 6.00 7.90 -4.74
CA GLU A 137 4.65 7.40 -4.99
C GLU A 137 3.59 8.50 -4.81
N THR A 138 3.75 9.36 -3.81
CA THR A 138 2.85 10.52 -3.62
C THR A 138 2.89 11.47 -4.83
N LEU A 139 4.07 11.70 -5.41
CA LEU A 139 4.22 12.49 -6.63
C LEU A 139 3.57 11.79 -7.83
N ASN A 140 3.77 10.49 -7.96
CA ASN A 140 3.18 9.67 -9.02
C ASN A 140 1.65 9.73 -8.99
N LEU A 141 1.04 9.54 -7.82
CA LEU A 141 -0.41 9.65 -7.63
C LEU A 141 -0.95 11.05 -8.00
N ARG A 142 -0.23 12.11 -7.65
CA ARG A 142 -0.61 13.49 -8.04
C ARG A 142 -0.56 13.68 -9.56
N MET A 143 0.49 13.17 -10.21
CA MET A 143 0.61 13.23 -11.67
C MET A 143 -0.50 12.46 -12.37
N MET A 144 -0.81 11.24 -11.92
CA MET A 144 -1.91 10.43 -12.47
C MET A 144 -3.26 11.13 -12.34
N LYS A 145 -3.55 11.72 -11.19
CA LYS A 145 -4.80 12.47 -10.95
C LYS A 145 -4.93 13.67 -11.89
N ASN A 146 -3.85 14.41 -12.12
CA ASN A 146 -3.87 15.54 -13.04
C ASN A 146 -4.04 15.09 -14.49
N ARG A 147 -3.36 14.02 -14.90
CA ARG A 147 -3.49 13.47 -16.26
C ARG A 147 -4.92 12.99 -16.55
N ASN A 148 -5.53 12.30 -15.59
CA ASN A 148 -6.92 11.84 -15.75
C ASN A 148 -7.90 13.01 -15.89
N LYS A 149 -7.70 14.11 -15.16
CA LYS A 149 -8.51 15.32 -15.31
C LYS A 149 -8.39 15.95 -16.70
N THR A 150 -7.17 15.99 -17.25
CA THR A 150 -6.91 16.53 -18.58
C THR A 150 -7.59 15.67 -19.65
N ILE A 151 -7.46 14.34 -19.58
CA ILE A 151 -8.10 13.41 -20.51
C ILE A 151 -9.63 13.50 -20.46
N MET A 152 -10.21 13.61 -19.25
CA MET A 152 -11.66 13.78 -19.11
C MET A 152 -12.15 15.10 -19.72
N LYS A 153 -11.37 16.16 -19.55
CA LYS A 153 -11.71 17.46 -20.17
C LYS A 153 -11.64 17.39 -21.69
N GLU A 154 -10.57 16.82 -22.25
CA GLU A 154 -10.43 16.62 -23.69
C GLU A 154 -11.57 15.80 -24.30
N ARG A 155 -12.01 14.74 -23.62
CA ARG A 155 -13.16 13.93 -24.05
C ARG A 155 -14.47 14.72 -24.03
N ALA A 156 -14.70 15.49 -22.95
CA ALA A 156 -15.90 16.33 -22.86
C ALA A 156 -15.93 17.42 -23.96
N ASP A 157 -14.78 18.01 -24.26
CA ASP A 157 -14.68 19.01 -25.36
C ASP A 157 -14.92 18.36 -26.72
N GLN A 158 -14.41 17.12 -26.95
CA GLN A 158 -14.67 16.35 -28.18
C GLN A 158 -16.15 15.97 -28.33
N GLU A 159 -16.78 15.47 -27.29
CA GLU A 159 -18.21 15.13 -27.28
C GLU A 159 -19.09 16.37 -27.60
N ALA A 160 -18.70 17.53 -27.03
CA ALA A 160 -19.41 18.78 -27.32
C ALA A 160 -19.24 19.24 -28.78
N GLU A 161 -18.03 19.10 -29.36
CA GLU A 161 -17.81 19.40 -30.80
C GLU A 161 -18.57 18.45 -31.73
N ASP A 162 -18.59 17.16 -31.42
CA ASP A 162 -19.29 16.15 -32.22
C ASP A 162 -20.82 16.38 -32.18
N ALA A 163 -21.38 16.69 -31.01
CA ALA A 163 -22.78 17.06 -30.86
C ALA A 163 -23.14 18.34 -31.69
N GLN A 164 -22.26 19.34 -31.69
CA GLN A 164 -22.47 20.55 -32.51
C GLN A 164 -22.42 20.27 -34.02
N ARG A 165 -21.53 19.38 -34.45
CA ARG A 165 -21.43 18.95 -35.86
C ARG A 165 -22.67 18.19 -36.29
N GLU A 166 -23.21 17.32 -35.44
CA GLU A 166 -24.44 16.57 -35.73
C GLU A 166 -25.65 17.49 -35.91
N ILE A 167 -25.83 18.45 -34.99
CA ILE A 167 -26.89 19.46 -35.09
C ILE A 167 -26.74 20.30 -36.35
N ALA A 168 -25.50 20.68 -36.70
CA ALA A 168 -25.25 21.47 -37.91
C ALA A 168 -25.50 20.69 -39.22
N SER A 169 -25.31 19.36 -39.22
CA SER A 169 -25.59 18.49 -40.36
C SER A 169 -27.10 18.28 -40.55
N ASP A 170 -27.84 18.02 -39.46
CA ASP A 170 -29.30 17.83 -39.48
C ASP A 170 -30.04 19.11 -39.94
N GLY A 171 -29.59 20.27 -39.47
CA GLY A 171 -30.13 21.57 -39.90
C GLY A 171 -29.92 21.89 -41.40
N ARG A 172 -28.89 21.31 -42.03
CA ARG A 172 -28.65 21.48 -43.50
C ARG A 172 -29.53 20.56 -44.32
N GLU A 173 -29.82 19.36 -43.87
CA GLU A 173 -30.72 18.44 -44.58
C GLU A 173 -32.18 18.95 -44.58
N GLN A 174 -32.63 19.54 -43.49
CA GLN A 174 -33.98 20.12 -43.39
C GLN A 174 -34.14 21.41 -44.20
N GLY A 175 -33.06 22.17 -44.43
CA GLY A 175 -33.09 23.41 -45.26
C GLY A 175 -33.04 23.19 -46.78
N SER A 176 -32.69 21.99 -47.26
CA SER A 176 -32.54 21.66 -48.69
C SER A 176 -33.79 21.02 -49.31
N GLY A 177 -34.84 20.79 -48.52
CA GLY A 177 -36.07 20.10 -48.97
C GLY A 177 -37.27 21.01 -49.30
N ASN A 178 -37.08 22.32 -49.46
CA ASN A 178 -38.19 23.25 -49.72
C ASN A 178 -38.09 23.96 -51.12
#